data_1ed52d4d0f405af37994f85acec11577
#
_entry.id   1ed52d4d0f405af37994f85acec11577
#
_cell.length_a   1.000
_cell.length_b   1.000
_cell.length_c   1.000
_cell.angle_alpha   90.00
_cell.angle_beta   90.00
_cell.angle_gamma   90.00
#
_symmetry.space_group_name_H-M   'P 1'
#
loop_
_entity.id
_entity.type
_entity.pdbx_description
1 polymer ?
#
loop_
_entity_poly.entity_id
_entity_poly.type
_entity_poly.pdbx_seq_one_letter_code
_entity_poly.pdbx_strand_id
1 'polypeptide(L)'
;MSKIDEITRENWIMSTFPEWGTWLNEEIENEEVKPGTVAMWWLGCTGMWFKTPGGCNITVDLWCGNGKRSHGDGKMKVGHQMANMCGARAMQPNLRAVPFVIDPFAIKGVDAVLATHYHQDHMSAEYAAHVIKSGMMTTDENGKEIPVPFIGPKKSVELWEKWGVPADRCITVRPGDSIKIKDIEIIALDSFDRTCIVTTDSQGEDREELTGKCPTDMDDKAVNYLIKTPGGNIYHSGDSHYSIYFAKHGKDYDIDVAFGSYGENPVGMQDKMTSVDI
;
A
#
# COMPACT_ATOMS: atom_id res chain seq x y z
N MET A 1 -17.83 11.38 14.67
CA MET A 1 -16.59 11.85 14.05
C MET A 1 -15.92 10.63 13.42
N SER A 2 -15.48 10.71 12.18
CA SER A 2 -14.77 9.61 11.55
C SER A 2 -13.31 9.55 12.03
N LYS A 3 -12.62 8.43 11.79
CA LYS A 3 -11.21 8.28 12.19
C LYS A 3 -10.33 9.38 11.60
N ILE A 4 -10.52 9.72 10.32
CA ILE A 4 -9.71 10.73 9.66
C ILE A 4 -9.99 12.16 10.17
N ASP A 5 -11.17 12.43 10.73
CA ASP A 5 -11.48 13.75 11.32
C ASP A 5 -10.63 14.03 12.57
N GLU A 6 -10.31 12.99 13.34
CA GLU A 6 -9.55 13.06 14.59
C GLU A 6 -8.03 13.13 14.38
N ILE A 7 -7.55 12.72 13.21
CA ILE A 7 -6.12 12.70 12.89
C ILE A 7 -5.63 14.10 12.55
N THR A 8 -4.57 14.55 13.25
CA THR A 8 -3.84 15.78 12.97
C THR A 8 -2.34 15.50 12.88
N ARG A 9 -1.58 16.46 12.32
CA ARG A 9 -0.13 16.35 12.29
C ARG A 9 0.47 16.25 13.68
N GLU A 10 -0.05 17.01 14.62
CA GLU A 10 0.41 17.05 16.01
C GLU A 10 0.22 15.69 16.69
N ASN A 11 -0.97 15.07 16.57
CA ASN A 11 -1.19 13.77 17.19
C ASN A 11 -0.42 12.65 16.48
N TRP A 12 -0.16 12.76 15.18
CA TRP A 12 0.74 11.87 14.45
C TRP A 12 2.18 11.98 14.99
N ILE A 13 2.73 13.20 15.10
CA ILE A 13 4.07 13.41 15.66
C ILE A 13 4.17 12.84 17.08
N MET A 14 3.17 13.08 17.91
CA MET A 14 3.16 12.58 19.29
C MET A 14 3.05 11.06 19.40
N SER A 15 2.51 10.39 18.39
CA SER A 15 2.38 8.92 18.38
C SER A 15 3.54 8.19 17.71
N THR A 16 4.24 8.85 16.79
CA THR A 16 5.29 8.23 15.97
C THR A 16 6.69 8.69 16.35
N PHE A 17 6.83 9.90 16.90
CA PHE A 17 8.13 10.53 17.16
C PHE A 17 9.07 10.44 15.95
N PRO A 18 8.69 11.00 14.78
CA PRO A 18 9.48 10.88 13.56
C PRO A 18 10.82 11.62 13.75
N GLU A 19 11.90 10.95 13.36
CA GLU A 19 13.25 11.52 13.45
C GLU A 19 13.59 12.46 12.30
N TRP A 20 12.81 12.37 11.22
CA TRP A 20 13.09 13.06 9.95
C TRP A 20 12.12 14.22 9.73
N GLY A 21 12.64 15.27 9.13
CA GLY A 21 11.84 16.40 8.68
C GLY A 21 11.19 16.14 7.29
N THR A 22 11.09 17.18 6.48
CA THR A 22 10.40 17.19 5.19
C THR A 22 11.34 17.05 3.98
N TRP A 23 12.56 16.59 4.17
CA TRP A 23 13.57 16.50 3.11
C TRP A 23 13.07 15.73 1.88
N LEU A 24 12.53 14.55 2.08
CA LEU A 24 12.05 13.73 0.98
C LEU A 24 10.79 14.33 0.35
N ASN A 25 9.96 14.99 1.15
CA ASN A 25 8.82 15.76 0.61
C ASN A 25 9.29 16.83 -0.35
N GLU A 26 10.31 17.60 0.01
CA GLU A 26 10.86 18.67 -0.80
C GLU A 26 11.58 18.13 -2.04
N GLU A 27 12.32 17.02 -1.91
CA GLU A 27 12.95 16.34 -3.03
C GLU A 27 11.91 15.87 -4.05
N ILE A 28 10.87 15.15 -3.62
CA ILE A 28 9.80 14.68 -4.50
C ILE A 28 9.07 15.85 -5.17
N GLU A 29 8.80 16.91 -4.41
CA GLU A 29 8.12 18.10 -4.94
C GLU A 29 8.92 18.75 -6.06
N ASN A 30 10.22 18.96 -5.84
CA ASN A 30 11.10 19.71 -6.73
C ASN A 30 11.71 18.88 -7.87
N GLU A 31 11.54 17.54 -7.86
CA GLU A 31 12.09 16.69 -8.91
C GLU A 31 11.44 16.99 -10.27
N GLU A 32 12.26 17.32 -11.24
CA GLU A 32 11.87 17.50 -12.64
C GLU A 32 12.18 16.22 -13.42
N VAL A 33 11.15 15.41 -13.67
CA VAL A 33 11.31 14.12 -14.34
C VAL A 33 11.55 14.32 -15.82
N LYS A 34 12.62 13.73 -16.34
CA LYS A 34 13.01 13.84 -17.76
C LYS A 34 12.06 13.03 -18.66
N PRO A 35 11.76 13.51 -19.86
CA PRO A 35 11.02 12.72 -20.85
C PRO A 35 11.63 11.32 -21.07
N GLY A 36 10.78 10.30 -21.12
CA GLY A 36 11.19 8.90 -21.27
C GLY A 36 11.78 8.27 -20.01
N THR A 37 11.61 8.89 -18.85
CA THR A 37 12.01 8.35 -17.56
C THR A 37 10.84 8.37 -16.57
N VAL A 38 11.01 7.73 -15.42
CA VAL A 38 10.13 7.82 -14.26
C VAL A 38 10.98 7.97 -13.00
N ALA A 39 10.63 8.91 -12.14
CA ALA A 39 11.27 9.02 -10.83
C ALA A 39 10.55 8.14 -9.81
N MET A 40 11.32 7.46 -8.97
CA MET A 40 10.81 6.49 -8.00
C MET A 40 11.49 6.68 -6.64
N TRP A 41 10.69 6.69 -5.57
CA TRP A 41 11.20 6.75 -4.19
C TRP A 41 10.61 5.62 -3.38
N TRP A 42 11.48 4.90 -2.68
CA TRP A 42 11.06 3.93 -1.69
C TRP A 42 10.80 4.63 -0.35
N LEU A 43 9.59 4.45 0.17
CA LEU A 43 9.10 5.14 1.37
C LEU A 43 9.07 4.25 2.63
N GLY A 44 9.66 3.08 2.51
CA GLY A 44 9.68 2.07 3.56
C GLY A 44 8.59 1.01 3.44
N CYS A 45 8.84 -0.17 4.01
CA CYS A 45 8.03 -1.38 3.75
C CYS A 45 7.93 -1.63 2.24
N THR A 46 6.75 -1.79 1.69
CA THR A 46 6.52 -1.84 0.24
C THR A 46 6.07 -0.50 -0.34
N GLY A 47 6.09 0.56 0.47
CA GLY A 47 5.65 1.89 0.06
C GLY A 47 6.52 2.52 -1.01
N MET A 48 5.91 2.91 -2.13
CA MET A 48 6.58 3.56 -3.27
C MET A 48 5.87 4.86 -3.67
N TRP A 49 6.64 5.81 -4.17
CA TRP A 49 6.16 6.99 -4.87
C TRP A 49 6.70 6.97 -6.29
N PHE A 50 5.84 7.24 -7.26
CA PHE A 50 6.19 7.36 -8.67
C PHE A 50 5.80 8.74 -9.19
N LYS A 51 6.71 9.37 -9.94
CA LYS A 51 6.48 10.66 -10.60
C LYS A 51 6.90 10.57 -12.05
N THR A 52 6.06 11.08 -12.94
CA THR A 52 6.26 11.01 -14.39
C THR A 52 6.55 12.37 -15.00
N PRO A 53 7.10 12.42 -16.24
CA PRO A 53 7.31 13.69 -16.95
C PRO A 53 6.02 14.47 -17.21
N GLY A 54 4.89 13.79 -17.33
CA GLY A 54 3.56 14.41 -17.48
C GLY A 54 3.02 15.02 -16.19
N GLY A 55 3.80 14.95 -15.09
CA GLY A 55 3.44 15.50 -13.79
C GLY A 55 2.46 14.63 -13.01
N CYS A 56 2.32 13.35 -13.37
CA CYS A 56 1.56 12.40 -12.57
C CYS A 56 2.38 11.97 -11.36
N ASN A 57 1.77 12.04 -10.17
CA ASN A 57 2.34 11.63 -8.89
C ASN A 57 1.41 10.61 -8.25
N ILE A 58 1.85 9.38 -8.06
CA ILE A 58 1.07 8.35 -7.38
C ILE A 58 1.86 7.69 -6.27
N THR A 59 1.13 7.19 -5.27
CA THR A 59 1.71 6.37 -4.21
C THR A 59 1.09 4.99 -4.20
N VAL A 60 1.89 3.99 -3.90
CA VAL A 60 1.45 2.61 -3.65
C VAL A 60 1.90 2.23 -2.25
N ASP A 61 1.00 1.69 -1.44
CA ASP A 61 1.27 1.15 -0.11
C ASP A 61 2.01 2.09 0.85
N LEU A 62 1.74 3.40 0.77
CA LEU A 62 2.37 4.37 1.67
C LEU A 62 1.87 4.18 3.10
N TRP A 63 2.78 3.77 3.97
CA TRP A 63 2.50 3.55 5.39
C TRP A 63 3.18 4.61 6.27
N CYS A 64 2.38 5.43 6.96
CA CYS A 64 2.83 6.46 7.89
C CYS A 64 2.44 6.18 9.35
N GLY A 65 1.86 5.02 9.63
CA GLY A 65 1.47 4.61 10.98
C GLY A 65 2.65 4.16 11.83
N ASN A 66 2.45 4.11 13.14
CA ASN A 66 3.46 3.72 14.11
C ASN A 66 3.75 2.21 14.19
N GLY A 67 3.02 1.39 13.45
CA GLY A 67 3.20 -0.07 13.41
C GLY A 67 2.64 -0.83 14.61
N LYS A 68 1.90 -0.19 15.48
CA LYS A 68 1.26 -0.89 16.60
C LYS A 68 0.18 -1.84 16.08
N ARG A 69 0.47 -3.13 16.13
CA ARG A 69 -0.45 -4.23 15.82
C ARG A 69 -0.91 -4.88 17.10
N SER A 70 -1.42 -4.09 18.04
CA SER A 70 -1.81 -4.59 19.34
C SER A 70 -3.29 -4.37 19.56
N HIS A 71 -3.90 -5.34 20.24
CA HIS A 71 -5.23 -5.16 20.82
C HIS A 71 -5.18 -4.12 21.95
N GLY A 72 -6.33 -3.69 22.43
CA GLY A 72 -6.43 -2.67 23.45
C GLY A 72 -5.64 -2.94 24.75
N ASP A 73 -5.27 -4.19 25.03
CA ASP A 73 -4.37 -4.57 26.13
C ASP A 73 -2.89 -4.48 25.77
N GLY A 74 -2.56 -4.04 24.57
CA GLY A 74 -1.19 -3.95 24.11
C GLY A 74 -0.55 -5.30 23.74
N LYS A 75 -1.28 -6.38 23.54
CA LYS A 75 -0.75 -7.72 23.20
C LYS A 75 -1.27 -8.20 21.84
N MET A 76 -0.45 -8.95 21.12
CA MET A 76 -0.94 -9.69 19.96
C MET A 76 -1.85 -10.81 20.38
N LYS A 77 -2.95 -11.01 19.65
CA LYS A 77 -3.81 -12.19 19.86
C LYS A 77 -3.01 -13.48 19.65
N VAL A 78 -3.32 -14.48 20.46
CA VAL A 78 -2.85 -15.85 20.24
C VAL A 78 -3.31 -16.30 18.86
N GLY A 79 -2.37 -16.79 18.07
CA GLY A 79 -2.65 -17.21 16.68
C GLY A 79 -2.49 -16.10 15.63
N HIS A 80 -2.21 -14.86 16.04
CA HIS A 80 -1.80 -13.83 15.08
C HIS A 80 -0.57 -14.32 14.32
N GLN A 81 -0.51 -14.04 13.02
CA GLN A 81 0.58 -14.50 12.16
C GLN A 81 1.95 -14.13 12.71
N MET A 82 2.15 -12.87 13.12
CA MET A 82 3.42 -12.45 13.72
C MET A 82 3.75 -13.17 15.01
N ALA A 83 2.76 -13.49 15.84
CA ALA A 83 2.97 -14.32 17.03
C ALA A 83 3.43 -15.73 16.67
N ASN A 84 2.94 -16.30 15.59
CA ASN A 84 3.36 -17.61 15.08
C ASN A 84 4.76 -17.55 14.46
N MET A 85 5.10 -16.49 13.74
CA MET A 85 6.40 -16.30 13.11
C MET A 85 7.51 -15.99 14.12
N CYS A 86 7.21 -15.17 15.11
CA CYS A 86 8.17 -14.73 16.13
C CYS A 86 8.20 -15.60 17.38
N GLY A 87 7.38 -16.66 17.42
CA GLY A 87 7.12 -17.43 18.65
C GLY A 87 6.19 -16.64 19.58
N ALA A 88 5.78 -17.27 20.68
CA ALA A 88 4.93 -16.66 21.71
C ALA A 88 5.65 -15.57 22.51
N ARG A 89 6.27 -14.61 21.83
CA ARG A 89 6.92 -13.47 22.50
C ARG A 89 5.86 -12.52 23.02
N ALA A 90 6.17 -11.91 24.13
CA ALA A 90 5.48 -10.72 24.57
C ALA A 90 5.51 -9.70 23.42
N MET A 91 4.39 -9.07 23.22
CA MET A 91 4.09 -8.15 22.17
C MET A 91 5.17 -7.15 21.88
N GLN A 92 5.39 -6.92 20.60
CA GLN A 92 6.11 -5.76 20.13
C GLN A 92 5.13 -4.56 20.07
N PRO A 93 5.34 -3.52 20.86
CA PRO A 93 4.45 -2.35 20.85
C PRO A 93 4.52 -1.55 19.55
N ASN A 94 5.60 -1.71 18.80
CA ASN A 94 5.81 -1.08 17.51
C ASN A 94 6.59 -2.03 16.61
N LEU A 95 5.97 -2.44 15.50
CA LEU A 95 6.58 -3.35 14.52
C LEU A 95 7.23 -2.62 13.36
N ARG A 96 7.15 -1.27 13.31
CA ARG A 96 7.81 -0.51 12.27
C ARG A 96 9.32 -0.51 12.51
N ALA A 97 10.04 -1.23 11.65
CA ALA A 97 11.50 -1.30 11.69
C ALA A 97 12.17 -0.24 10.79
N VAL A 98 11.41 0.34 9.86
CA VAL A 98 11.90 1.39 8.95
C VAL A 98 11.57 2.78 9.49
N PRO A 99 12.48 3.77 9.33
CA PRO A 99 12.21 5.14 9.77
C PRO A 99 11.07 5.78 8.97
N PHE A 100 10.50 6.85 9.52
CA PHE A 100 9.60 7.71 8.76
C PHE A 100 10.45 8.61 7.87
N VAL A 101 10.36 8.40 6.56
CA VAL A 101 11.15 9.15 5.57
C VAL A 101 10.38 10.30 4.94
N ILE A 102 9.08 10.38 5.18
CA ILE A 102 8.18 11.39 4.64
C ILE A 102 7.21 11.88 5.73
N ASP A 103 6.91 13.16 5.74
CA ASP A 103 5.81 13.72 6.52
C ASP A 103 4.53 13.67 5.68
N PRO A 104 3.54 12.85 6.02
CA PRO A 104 2.31 12.72 5.23
C PRO A 104 1.52 14.03 5.16
N PHE A 105 1.67 14.93 6.15
CA PHE A 105 0.98 16.21 6.20
C PHE A 105 1.70 17.34 5.44
N ALA A 106 2.91 17.10 4.97
CA ALA A 106 3.67 18.02 4.13
C ALA A 106 3.59 17.68 2.63
N ILE A 107 2.84 16.64 2.26
CA ILE A 107 2.59 16.29 0.87
C ILE A 107 1.72 17.37 0.22
N LYS A 108 2.19 17.95 -0.90
CA LYS A 108 1.49 19.05 -1.58
C LYS A 108 0.67 18.61 -2.79
N GLY A 109 0.98 17.47 -3.36
CA GLY A 109 0.25 16.95 -4.52
C GLY A 109 0.45 15.47 -4.72
N VAL A 110 -0.66 14.80 -4.99
CA VAL A 110 -0.71 13.40 -5.40
C VAL A 110 -1.91 13.25 -6.36
N ASP A 111 -1.80 12.34 -7.30
CA ASP A 111 -2.84 12.13 -8.30
C ASP A 111 -3.66 10.88 -8.08
N ALA A 112 -3.09 9.88 -7.38
CA ALA A 112 -3.83 8.71 -6.91
C ALA A 112 -3.12 8.08 -5.69
N VAL A 113 -3.92 7.52 -4.80
CA VAL A 113 -3.48 6.74 -3.65
C VAL A 113 -3.84 5.28 -3.90
N LEU A 114 -2.85 4.40 -4.01
CA LEU A 114 -3.06 2.98 -4.27
C LEU A 114 -2.73 2.15 -3.04
N ALA A 115 -3.51 1.09 -2.82
CA ALA A 115 -3.17 0.03 -1.89
C ALA A 115 -3.26 -1.33 -2.59
N THR A 116 -2.24 -2.16 -2.44
CA THR A 116 -2.27 -3.54 -2.95
C THR A 116 -3.21 -4.41 -2.13
N HIS A 117 -3.29 -4.15 -0.82
CA HIS A 117 -4.18 -4.85 0.09
C HIS A 117 -4.42 -4.04 1.37
N TYR A 118 -5.25 -4.55 2.26
CA TYR A 118 -5.80 -3.83 3.41
C TYR A 118 -5.01 -3.95 4.71
N HIS A 119 -3.84 -4.59 4.73
CA HIS A 119 -3.04 -4.69 5.95
C HIS A 119 -2.51 -3.32 6.40
N GLN A 120 -2.28 -3.19 7.70
CA GLN A 120 -1.95 -1.92 8.34
C GLN A 120 -0.67 -1.27 7.80
N ASP A 121 0.30 -2.06 7.40
CA ASP A 121 1.61 -1.61 6.90
C ASP A 121 1.61 -1.26 5.41
N HIS A 122 0.46 -1.30 4.76
CA HIS A 122 0.24 -0.92 3.36
C HIS A 122 -0.78 0.21 3.21
N MET A 123 -1.42 0.63 4.30
CA MET A 123 -2.41 1.69 4.30
C MET A 123 -2.15 2.66 5.45
N SER A 124 -2.45 3.94 5.23
CA SER A 124 -2.24 4.98 6.23
C SER A 124 -3.47 5.85 6.38
N ALA A 125 -4.06 5.82 7.57
CA ALA A 125 -5.18 6.72 7.89
C ALA A 125 -4.70 8.18 8.00
N GLU A 126 -3.46 8.40 8.42
CA GLU A 126 -2.82 9.71 8.52
C GLU A 126 -2.69 10.36 7.14
N TYR A 127 -2.20 9.58 6.16
CA TYR A 127 -2.08 10.04 4.79
C TYR A 127 -3.45 10.28 4.15
N ALA A 128 -4.39 9.35 4.32
CA ALA A 128 -5.75 9.52 3.84
C ALA A 128 -6.40 10.78 4.43
N ALA A 129 -6.24 11.02 5.74
CA ALA A 129 -6.74 12.23 6.40
C ALA A 129 -6.19 13.51 5.77
N HIS A 130 -4.89 13.53 5.45
CA HIS A 130 -4.27 14.69 4.81
C HIS A 130 -4.81 14.91 3.40
N VAL A 131 -4.84 13.88 2.55
CA VAL A 131 -5.35 13.99 1.17
C VAL A 131 -6.80 14.48 1.12
N ILE A 132 -7.64 14.02 2.05
CA ILE A 132 -9.03 14.46 2.12
C ILE A 132 -9.14 15.90 2.62
N LYS A 133 -8.47 16.24 3.74
CA LYS A 133 -8.58 17.56 4.37
C LYS A 133 -7.97 18.68 3.54
N SER A 134 -6.92 18.40 2.79
CA SER A 134 -6.28 19.37 1.89
C SER A 134 -7.06 19.60 0.60
N GLY A 135 -8.07 18.77 0.31
CA GLY A 135 -8.89 18.92 -0.89
C GLY A 135 -8.10 18.70 -2.19
N MET A 136 -7.12 17.81 -2.18
CA MET A 136 -6.29 17.55 -3.36
C MET A 136 -7.12 17.10 -4.54
N MET A 137 -6.79 17.65 -5.69
CA MET A 137 -7.43 17.38 -7.00
C MET A 137 -6.41 16.81 -7.98
N THR A 138 -6.90 16.06 -8.94
CA THR A 138 -6.15 15.54 -10.10
C THR A 138 -6.99 15.70 -11.36
N THR A 139 -6.51 15.19 -12.47
CA THR A 139 -7.28 15.13 -13.71
C THR A 139 -7.43 13.69 -14.19
N ASP A 140 -8.64 13.37 -14.65
CA ASP A 140 -8.90 12.09 -15.32
C ASP A 140 -8.27 12.02 -16.72
N GLU A 141 -8.46 10.91 -17.40
CA GLU A 141 -7.96 10.68 -18.77
C GLU A 141 -8.50 11.68 -19.80
N ASN A 142 -9.58 12.39 -19.52
CA ASN A 142 -10.20 13.38 -20.39
C ASN A 142 -9.77 14.82 -20.03
N GLY A 143 -8.88 14.97 -19.05
CA GLY A 143 -8.44 16.28 -18.54
C GLY A 143 -9.46 16.96 -17.63
N LYS A 144 -10.51 16.27 -17.20
CA LYS A 144 -11.48 16.80 -16.24
C LYS A 144 -10.91 16.73 -14.84
N GLU A 145 -11.02 17.83 -14.11
CA GLU A 145 -10.62 17.90 -12.71
C GLU A 145 -11.54 17.02 -11.83
N ILE A 146 -10.92 16.14 -11.09
CA ILE A 146 -11.59 15.22 -10.14
C ILE A 146 -10.83 15.21 -8.81
N PRO A 147 -11.50 14.92 -7.70
CA PRO A 147 -10.80 14.68 -6.44
C PRO A 147 -9.86 13.48 -6.56
N VAL A 148 -8.71 13.53 -5.90
CA VAL A 148 -7.72 12.43 -5.89
C VAL A 148 -8.38 11.11 -5.49
N PRO A 149 -8.34 10.08 -6.33
CA PRO A 149 -8.96 8.79 -6.05
C PRO A 149 -8.09 7.91 -5.12
N PHE A 150 -8.76 7.07 -4.37
CA PHE A 150 -8.21 5.98 -3.57
C PHE A 150 -8.54 4.66 -4.28
N ILE A 151 -7.52 3.94 -4.74
CA ILE A 151 -7.64 2.79 -5.63
C ILE A 151 -7.14 1.53 -4.93
N GLY A 152 -7.96 0.52 -4.81
CA GLY A 152 -7.57 -0.73 -4.17
C GLY A 152 -8.58 -1.85 -4.31
N PRO A 153 -8.26 -3.06 -3.86
CA PRO A 153 -9.22 -4.14 -3.78
C PRO A 153 -10.34 -3.79 -2.77
N LYS A 154 -11.45 -4.48 -2.86
CA LYS A 154 -12.65 -4.21 -2.08
C LYS A 154 -12.38 -4.03 -0.57
N LYS A 155 -11.54 -4.88 0.02
CA LYS A 155 -11.24 -4.78 1.46
C LYS A 155 -10.46 -3.52 1.83
N SER A 156 -9.60 -3.03 0.96
CA SER A 156 -8.92 -1.75 1.14
C SER A 156 -9.91 -0.58 1.02
N VAL A 157 -10.83 -0.63 0.07
CA VAL A 157 -11.88 0.37 -0.09
C VAL A 157 -12.79 0.40 1.13
N GLU A 158 -13.30 -0.75 1.60
CA GLU A 158 -14.12 -0.86 2.81
C GLU A 158 -13.41 -0.26 4.04
N LEU A 159 -12.08 -0.42 4.13
CA LEU A 159 -11.30 0.14 5.22
C LEU A 159 -11.15 1.66 5.11
N TRP A 160 -10.89 2.21 3.93
CA TRP A 160 -10.87 3.65 3.71
C TRP A 160 -12.21 4.30 4.03
N GLU A 161 -13.32 3.70 3.58
CA GLU A 161 -14.67 4.18 3.90
C GLU A 161 -14.95 4.11 5.41
N LYS A 162 -14.54 3.03 6.08
CA LYS A 162 -14.62 2.91 7.55
C LYS A 162 -13.81 4.00 8.27
N TRP A 163 -12.70 4.46 7.70
CA TRP A 163 -11.95 5.58 8.25
C TRP A 163 -12.60 6.93 7.99
N GLY A 164 -13.50 7.03 7.03
CA GLY A 164 -14.25 8.23 6.67
C GLY A 164 -13.83 8.86 5.34
N VAL A 165 -13.07 8.14 4.51
CA VAL A 165 -12.87 8.56 3.11
C VAL A 165 -14.21 8.47 2.38
N PRO A 166 -14.65 9.53 1.68
CA PRO A 166 -15.91 9.51 0.94
C PRO A 166 -15.92 8.41 -0.13
N ALA A 167 -17.04 7.68 -0.24
CA ALA A 167 -17.18 6.55 -1.17
C ALA A 167 -16.97 6.95 -2.65
N ASP A 168 -17.34 8.17 -3.01
CA ASP A 168 -17.15 8.71 -4.37
C ASP A 168 -15.69 9.00 -4.72
N ARG A 169 -14.79 8.93 -3.73
CA ARG A 169 -13.34 8.99 -3.90
C ARG A 169 -12.69 7.62 -4.00
N CYS A 170 -13.42 6.55 -3.71
CA CYS A 170 -12.90 5.19 -3.68
C CYS A 170 -13.20 4.45 -4.99
N ILE A 171 -12.19 3.80 -5.54
CA ILE A 171 -12.30 2.97 -6.74
C ILE A 171 -11.90 1.55 -6.38
N THR A 172 -12.85 0.65 -6.41
CA THR A 172 -12.59 -0.79 -6.24
C THR A 172 -12.05 -1.37 -7.54
N VAL A 173 -10.96 -2.10 -7.45
CA VAL A 173 -10.36 -2.82 -8.58
C VAL A 173 -10.25 -4.31 -8.29
N ARG A 174 -10.30 -5.09 -9.36
CA ARG A 174 -10.05 -6.54 -9.39
C ARG A 174 -9.03 -6.86 -10.50
N PRO A 175 -8.39 -8.01 -10.48
CA PRO A 175 -7.50 -8.43 -11.56
C PRO A 175 -8.15 -8.29 -12.95
N GLY A 176 -7.46 -7.60 -13.84
CA GLY A 176 -7.93 -7.26 -15.19
C GLY A 176 -8.49 -5.85 -15.33
N ASP A 177 -8.81 -5.15 -14.23
CA ASP A 177 -9.25 -3.76 -14.30
C ASP A 177 -8.08 -2.82 -14.62
N SER A 178 -8.37 -1.78 -15.38
CA SER A 178 -7.42 -0.73 -15.76
C SER A 178 -8.00 0.65 -15.49
N ILE A 179 -7.18 1.53 -14.93
CA ILE A 179 -7.52 2.92 -14.64
C ILE A 179 -6.45 3.83 -15.22
N LYS A 180 -6.86 4.92 -15.84
CA LYS A 180 -5.95 5.93 -16.37
C LYS A 180 -6.02 7.21 -15.56
N ILE A 181 -4.86 7.70 -15.18
CA ILE A 181 -4.66 8.97 -14.47
C ILE A 181 -3.55 9.74 -15.21
N LYS A 182 -3.88 10.89 -15.74
CA LYS A 182 -2.91 11.69 -16.53
C LYS A 182 -2.20 10.83 -17.59
N ASP A 183 -0.88 10.68 -17.49
CA ASP A 183 -0.02 9.98 -18.43
C ASP A 183 0.33 8.54 -18.01
N ILE A 184 -0.37 7.99 -17.02
CA ILE A 184 -0.17 6.60 -16.57
C ILE A 184 -1.43 5.74 -16.75
N GLU A 185 -1.20 4.44 -16.92
CA GLU A 185 -2.23 3.40 -16.86
C GLU A 185 -1.89 2.42 -15.72
N ILE A 186 -2.84 2.23 -14.81
CA ILE A 186 -2.72 1.33 -13.65
C ILE A 186 -3.57 0.10 -13.94
N ILE A 187 -2.95 -1.08 -14.01
CA ILE A 187 -3.62 -2.35 -14.24
C ILE A 187 -3.53 -3.18 -12.97
N ALA A 188 -4.67 -3.62 -12.45
CA ALA A 188 -4.71 -4.58 -11.36
C ALA A 188 -4.49 -6.00 -11.87
N LEU A 189 -3.66 -6.76 -11.19
CA LEU A 189 -3.28 -8.14 -11.51
C LEU A 189 -3.52 -9.07 -10.32
N ASP A 190 -3.53 -10.38 -10.59
CA ASP A 190 -3.65 -11.39 -9.54
C ASP A 190 -2.56 -11.21 -8.46
N SER A 191 -2.98 -11.24 -7.20
CA SER A 191 -2.07 -11.26 -6.05
C SER A 191 -1.84 -12.69 -5.56
N PHE A 192 -0.65 -12.91 -5.00
CA PHE A 192 -0.28 -14.18 -4.38
C PHE A 192 -0.02 -14.02 -2.88
N ASP A 193 -0.62 -13.01 -2.26
CA ASP A 193 -0.51 -12.76 -0.83
C ASP A 193 -1.39 -13.72 -0.03
N ARG A 194 -0.81 -14.84 0.38
CA ARG A 194 -1.50 -15.86 1.17
C ARG A 194 -1.90 -15.37 2.55
N THR A 195 -1.27 -14.33 3.07
CA THR A 195 -1.62 -13.80 4.40
C THR A 195 -2.98 -13.12 4.37
N CYS A 196 -3.34 -12.49 3.27
CA CYS A 196 -4.66 -11.91 3.07
C CYS A 196 -5.79 -12.94 3.05
N ILE A 197 -5.50 -14.20 2.69
CA ILE A 197 -6.52 -15.26 2.70
C ILE A 197 -6.96 -15.56 4.13
N VAL A 198 -6.02 -15.54 5.07
CA VAL A 198 -6.26 -15.98 6.45
C VAL A 198 -6.53 -14.84 7.45
N THR A 199 -6.50 -13.59 7.00
CA THR A 199 -6.80 -12.43 7.83
C THR A 199 -8.18 -11.86 7.48
N THR A 200 -8.93 -11.44 8.49
CA THR A 200 -10.30 -10.93 8.32
C THR A 200 -10.36 -9.42 8.37
N ASP A 201 -9.39 -8.78 9.00
CA ASP A 201 -9.34 -7.33 9.14
C ASP A 201 -7.94 -6.75 8.86
N SER A 202 -7.90 -5.42 8.71
CA SER A 202 -6.68 -4.68 8.38
C SER A 202 -5.60 -4.73 9.46
N GLN A 203 -5.96 -5.10 10.66
CA GLN A 203 -5.03 -5.21 11.79
C GLN A 203 -4.41 -6.60 11.87
N GLY A 204 -4.88 -7.53 11.06
CA GLY A 204 -4.50 -8.95 11.13
C GLY A 204 -4.93 -9.58 12.45
N GLU A 205 -5.96 -9.04 13.06
CA GLU A 205 -6.40 -9.40 14.40
C GLU A 205 -7.16 -10.71 14.43
N ASP A 206 -8.00 -10.93 13.44
CA ASP A 206 -8.83 -12.12 13.35
C ASP A 206 -8.39 -12.97 12.15
N ARG A 207 -8.38 -14.28 12.34
CA ARG A 207 -8.24 -15.24 11.25
C ARG A 207 -9.62 -15.69 10.79
N GLU A 208 -9.81 -15.78 9.50
CA GLU A 208 -10.90 -16.60 9.00
C GLU A 208 -10.64 -18.04 9.43
N GLU A 209 -11.59 -18.64 10.15
CA GLU A 209 -11.52 -20.07 10.40
C GLU A 209 -11.52 -20.79 9.06
N LEU A 210 -10.50 -21.58 8.81
CA LEU A 210 -10.44 -22.48 7.67
C LEU A 210 -11.45 -23.61 7.87
N THR A 211 -12.72 -23.30 7.65
CA THR A 211 -13.84 -24.23 7.86
C THR A 211 -14.00 -25.25 6.73
N GLY A 212 -12.99 -25.42 5.88
CA GLY A 212 -13.08 -26.28 4.69
C GLY A 212 -13.89 -25.68 3.55
N LYS A 213 -14.42 -24.45 3.71
CA LYS A 213 -14.99 -23.66 2.62
C LYS A 213 -13.87 -22.98 1.87
N CYS A 214 -14.09 -22.76 0.57
CA CYS A 214 -13.17 -21.95 -0.22
C CYS A 214 -12.96 -20.60 0.50
N PRO A 215 -11.71 -20.14 0.68
CA PRO A 215 -11.45 -18.85 1.27
C PRO A 215 -12.22 -17.77 0.55
N THR A 216 -12.53 -16.69 1.23
CA THR A 216 -13.05 -15.47 0.61
C THR A 216 -12.20 -15.13 -0.61
N ASP A 217 -12.87 -14.71 -1.66
CA ASP A 217 -12.24 -14.38 -2.95
C ASP A 217 -11.00 -13.50 -2.75
N MET A 218 -9.84 -13.99 -3.19
CA MET A 218 -8.56 -13.28 -3.06
C MET A 218 -8.62 -11.91 -3.74
N ASP A 219 -9.32 -11.83 -4.86
CA ASP A 219 -9.46 -10.60 -5.64
C ASP A 219 -10.16 -9.47 -4.88
N ASP A 220 -10.96 -9.80 -3.88
CA ASP A 220 -11.54 -8.81 -2.96
C ASP A 220 -10.54 -8.32 -1.91
N LYS A 221 -9.47 -9.07 -1.66
CA LYS A 221 -8.52 -8.83 -0.57
C LYS A 221 -7.21 -8.20 -1.02
N ALA A 222 -6.66 -8.63 -2.14
CA ALA A 222 -5.36 -8.17 -2.62
C ALA A 222 -5.24 -8.19 -4.14
N VAL A 223 -4.48 -7.23 -4.66
CA VAL A 223 -4.07 -7.15 -6.07
C VAL A 223 -2.59 -6.80 -6.16
N ASN A 224 -1.95 -7.22 -7.24
CA ASN A 224 -0.69 -6.64 -7.68
C ASN A 224 -0.97 -5.54 -8.68
N TYR A 225 -0.03 -4.63 -8.91
CA TYR A 225 -0.20 -3.57 -9.91
C TYR A 225 0.87 -3.64 -11.00
N LEU A 226 0.44 -3.44 -12.25
CA LEU A 226 1.31 -3.02 -13.34
C LEU A 226 0.99 -1.56 -13.64
N ILE A 227 1.98 -0.70 -13.47
CA ILE A 227 1.88 0.74 -13.67
C ILE A 227 2.65 1.07 -14.94
N LYS A 228 1.92 1.37 -16.02
CA LYS A 228 2.52 1.77 -17.30
C LYS A 228 2.75 3.27 -17.28
N THR A 229 3.98 3.67 -17.54
CA THR A 229 4.41 5.08 -17.57
C THR A 229 5.14 5.39 -18.87
N PRO A 230 5.29 6.68 -19.25
CA PRO A 230 6.14 7.04 -20.38
C PRO A 230 7.62 6.67 -20.23
N GLY A 231 8.06 6.35 -19.03
CA GLY A 231 9.46 5.96 -18.71
C GLY A 231 9.69 4.46 -18.54
N GLY A 232 8.65 3.64 -18.68
CA GLY A 232 8.69 2.19 -18.52
C GLY A 232 7.54 1.64 -17.69
N ASN A 233 7.40 0.34 -17.68
CA ASN A 233 6.35 -0.40 -16.99
C ASN A 233 6.87 -0.93 -15.66
N ILE A 234 6.18 -0.60 -14.58
CA ILE A 234 6.58 -0.91 -13.22
C ILE A 234 5.59 -1.93 -12.64
N TYR A 235 6.11 -3.04 -12.18
CA TYR A 235 5.34 -4.07 -11.48
C TYR A 235 5.51 -3.95 -9.98
N HIS A 236 4.42 -3.95 -9.23
CA HIS A 236 4.41 -3.90 -7.77
C HIS A 236 3.62 -5.09 -7.21
N SER A 237 4.31 -5.99 -6.52
CA SER A 237 3.71 -7.24 -6.05
C SER A 237 3.02 -7.14 -4.69
N GLY A 238 3.02 -5.97 -4.05
CA GLY A 238 2.59 -5.89 -2.65
C GLY A 238 3.31 -6.93 -1.80
N ASP A 239 2.59 -7.61 -0.94
CA ASP A 239 3.10 -8.69 -0.07
C ASP A 239 2.95 -10.09 -0.66
N SER A 240 2.83 -10.18 -2.00
CA SER A 240 2.76 -11.47 -2.67
C SER A 240 3.89 -12.40 -2.25
N HIS A 241 3.53 -13.64 -1.95
CA HIS A 241 4.47 -14.72 -1.66
C HIS A 241 4.96 -15.34 -2.97
N TYR A 242 6.04 -16.13 -2.89
CA TYR A 242 6.50 -16.87 -4.05
C TYR A 242 5.37 -17.65 -4.72
N SER A 243 5.28 -17.51 -6.02
CA SER A 243 4.34 -18.24 -6.87
C SER A 243 4.93 -18.45 -8.26
N ILE A 244 4.79 -19.65 -8.79
CA ILE A 244 5.14 -19.94 -10.19
C ILE A 244 4.33 -19.11 -11.19
N TYR A 245 3.18 -18.57 -10.75
CA TYR A 245 2.33 -17.72 -11.58
C TYR A 245 2.90 -16.32 -11.84
N PHE A 246 3.96 -15.90 -11.14
CA PHE A 246 4.73 -14.73 -11.56
C PHE A 246 5.26 -14.85 -12.98
N ALA A 247 5.65 -16.08 -13.39
CA ALA A 247 6.06 -16.33 -14.76
C ALA A 247 4.97 -16.04 -15.80
N LYS A 248 3.69 -16.18 -15.42
CA LYS A 248 2.57 -15.79 -16.28
C LYS A 248 2.52 -14.26 -16.45
N HIS A 249 2.66 -13.50 -15.37
CA HIS A 249 2.70 -12.04 -15.45
C HIS A 249 3.89 -11.57 -16.31
N GLY A 250 5.09 -12.11 -16.10
CA GLY A 250 6.26 -11.78 -16.92
C GLY A 250 6.17 -12.22 -18.39
N LYS A 251 5.29 -13.17 -18.72
CA LYS A 251 5.01 -13.56 -20.10
C LYS A 251 3.95 -12.69 -20.76
N ASP A 252 2.91 -12.33 -19.98
CA ASP A 252 1.72 -11.65 -20.52
C ASP A 252 1.91 -10.12 -20.57
N TYR A 253 2.86 -9.60 -19.78
CA TYR A 253 3.11 -8.17 -19.67
C TYR A 253 4.58 -7.83 -19.87
N ASP A 254 4.82 -6.73 -20.53
CA ASP A 254 6.15 -6.13 -20.64
C ASP A 254 6.45 -5.39 -19.32
N ILE A 255 7.46 -5.83 -18.58
CA ILE A 255 7.82 -5.32 -17.25
C ILE A 255 9.28 -4.87 -17.28
N ASP A 256 9.53 -3.58 -17.09
CA ASP A 256 10.88 -3.02 -17.04
C ASP A 256 11.47 -3.05 -15.63
N VAL A 257 10.64 -2.83 -14.61
CA VAL A 257 11.06 -2.85 -13.19
C VAL A 257 10.02 -3.59 -12.37
N ALA A 258 10.48 -4.47 -11.47
CA ALA A 258 9.61 -5.18 -10.54
C ALA A 258 10.02 -4.93 -9.09
N PHE A 259 9.05 -4.58 -8.26
CA PHE A 259 9.17 -4.53 -6.81
C PHE A 259 8.50 -5.75 -6.21
N GLY A 260 9.29 -6.56 -5.49
CA GLY A 260 8.83 -7.76 -4.80
C GLY A 260 9.03 -7.68 -3.30
N SER A 261 8.09 -8.21 -2.54
CA SER A 261 8.27 -8.44 -1.12
C SER A 261 9.15 -9.66 -0.91
N TYR A 262 10.33 -9.47 -0.33
CA TYR A 262 11.20 -10.58 0.01
C TYR A 262 11.69 -10.49 1.46
N GLY A 263 12.13 -11.60 2.02
CA GLY A 263 12.72 -11.64 3.35
C GLY A 263 13.22 -13.03 3.70
N GLU A 264 14.06 -13.11 4.72
CA GLU A 264 14.42 -14.41 5.28
C GLU A 264 13.21 -15.04 5.95
N ASN A 265 12.83 -16.20 5.48
CA ASN A 265 11.81 -16.99 6.13
C ASN A 265 12.43 -17.75 7.31
N PRO A 266 11.81 -17.73 8.49
CA PRO A 266 12.16 -18.64 9.55
C PRO A 266 12.12 -20.09 9.05
N VAL A 267 13.00 -20.94 9.55
CA VAL A 267 13.06 -22.35 9.17
C VAL A 267 11.65 -22.97 9.24
N GLY A 268 11.18 -23.49 8.13
CA GLY A 268 9.86 -24.12 8.00
C GLY A 268 8.74 -23.20 7.46
N MET A 269 9.03 -21.94 7.16
CA MET A 269 8.07 -20.98 6.56
C MET A 269 8.63 -20.41 5.25
N GLN A 270 8.64 -21.20 4.21
CA GLN A 270 9.21 -20.81 2.89
C GLN A 270 8.16 -20.17 1.99
N ASP A 271 7.50 -19.14 2.46
CA ASP A 271 6.39 -18.54 1.72
C ASP A 271 6.72 -17.17 1.11
N LYS A 272 7.73 -16.46 1.60
CA LYS A 272 8.20 -15.21 1.00
C LYS A 272 9.23 -15.48 -0.11
N MET A 273 9.30 -14.60 -1.08
CA MET A 273 10.36 -14.65 -2.08
C MET A 273 11.72 -14.43 -1.42
N THR A 274 12.70 -15.18 -1.86
CA THR A 274 14.10 -15.00 -1.48
C THR A 274 14.84 -14.27 -2.59
N SER A 275 16.07 -13.84 -2.34
CA SER A 275 16.91 -13.22 -3.36
C SER A 275 17.22 -14.15 -4.55
N VAL A 276 16.98 -15.45 -4.41
CA VAL A 276 17.15 -16.45 -5.48
C VAL A 276 15.90 -16.51 -6.38
N ASP A 277 14.75 -16.08 -5.85
CA ASP A 277 13.47 -16.12 -6.57
C ASP A 277 13.22 -14.83 -7.38
N ILE A 278 13.95 -13.76 -7.08
CA ILE A 278 13.89 -12.45 -7.73
C ILE A 278 14.95 -12.38 -8.84
#